data_1f26f1158262c6db113e464df59fba0d
#
_entry.id   1f26f1158262c6db113e464df59fba0d
#
_cell.length_a   1.000
_cell.length_b   1.000
_cell.length_c   1.000
_cell.angle_alpha   90.00
_cell.angle_beta   90.00
_cell.angle_gamma   90.00
#
_symmetry.space_group_name_H-M   'P 1'
#
loop_
_entity.id
_entity.type
_entity.pdbx_description
1 polymer ?
#
loop_
_entity_poly.entity_id
_entity_poly.type
_entity_poly.pdbx_seq_one_letter_code
_entity_poly.pdbx_strand_id
1 'polypeptide(L)'
;VNTLLSMGQILKNGLVGLTLIILFIFSISAPLRAEYSPKQPSINLNDIESGQLLMRSGNELSSAILLSTDIKIAVAGSSSRTIVSQRFINTGLTWAEGVYVFPIGENAAVDTLKLRIGDRFIDGKIKEKLEARVIYEKAKAEGKKASLIEQQKPNLFTNKIANIGPGE
;
A
#
# COMPACT_ATOMS: atom_id res chain seq x y z
N VAL A 1 -79.43 -16.31 14.52
CA VAL A 1 -78.30 -17.20 14.85
C VAL A 1 -77.24 -17.20 13.73
N ASN A 2 -77.66 -17.08 12.45
CA ASN A 2 -76.71 -17.17 11.31
C ASN A 2 -75.85 -15.88 11.09
N THR A 3 -76.27 -14.71 11.56
CA THR A 3 -75.55 -13.42 11.38
C THR A 3 -74.31 -13.30 12.29
N LEU A 4 -74.36 -13.83 13.49
CA LEU A 4 -73.20 -13.79 14.43
C LEU A 4 -72.05 -14.71 14.04
N LEU A 5 -72.33 -15.85 13.39
CA LEU A 5 -71.33 -16.76 12.84
C LEU A 5 -70.55 -16.14 11.65
N SER A 6 -71.23 -15.37 10.82
CA SER A 6 -70.61 -14.64 9.69
C SER A 6 -69.61 -13.56 10.13
N MET A 7 -69.94 -12.80 11.18
CA MET A 7 -69.02 -11.75 11.71
C MET A 7 -67.75 -12.32 12.32
N GLY A 8 -67.82 -13.46 13.01
CA GLY A 8 -66.65 -14.10 13.59
C GLY A 8 -65.65 -14.65 12.55
N GLN A 9 -66.14 -15.12 11.42
CA GLN A 9 -65.29 -15.60 10.30
C GLN A 9 -64.62 -14.45 9.54
N ILE A 10 -65.29 -13.33 9.36
CA ILE A 10 -64.71 -12.13 8.71
C ILE A 10 -63.60 -11.54 9.58
N LEU A 11 -63.80 -11.47 10.91
CA LEU A 11 -62.77 -11.00 11.82
C LEU A 11 -61.54 -11.93 11.86
N LYS A 12 -61.72 -13.25 11.85
CA LYS A 12 -60.60 -14.22 11.79
C LYS A 12 -59.80 -14.11 10.50
N ASN A 13 -60.46 -14.00 9.37
CA ASN A 13 -59.78 -13.88 8.08
C ASN A 13 -59.11 -12.53 7.91
N GLY A 14 -59.65 -11.43 8.45
CA GLY A 14 -59.02 -10.12 8.48
C GLY A 14 -57.74 -10.11 9.36
N LEU A 15 -57.79 -10.75 10.53
CA LEU A 15 -56.64 -10.83 11.42
C LEU A 15 -55.48 -11.70 10.83
N VAL A 16 -55.80 -12.82 10.18
CA VAL A 16 -54.82 -13.65 9.50
C VAL A 16 -54.21 -12.92 8.30
N GLY A 17 -55.00 -12.18 7.53
CA GLY A 17 -54.49 -11.36 6.43
C GLY A 17 -53.54 -10.26 6.90
N LEU A 18 -53.87 -9.58 8.00
CA LEU A 18 -53.04 -8.53 8.57
C LEU A 18 -51.71 -9.08 9.10
N THR A 19 -51.72 -10.24 9.76
CA THR A 19 -50.47 -10.89 10.26
C THR A 19 -49.57 -11.35 9.12
N LEU A 20 -50.10 -11.89 8.02
CA LEU A 20 -49.34 -12.26 6.83
C LEU A 20 -48.72 -11.07 6.13
N ILE A 21 -49.41 -9.93 6.05
CA ILE A 21 -48.86 -8.68 5.49
C ILE A 21 -47.70 -8.15 6.35
N ILE A 22 -47.84 -8.16 7.68
CA ILE A 22 -46.79 -7.72 8.61
C ILE A 22 -45.56 -8.62 8.51
N LEU A 23 -45.72 -9.95 8.41
CA LEU A 23 -44.63 -10.89 8.21
C LEU A 23 -43.93 -10.69 6.87
N PHE A 24 -44.65 -10.34 5.80
CA PHE A 24 -44.08 -10.06 4.49
C PHE A 24 -43.27 -8.75 4.46
N ILE A 25 -43.72 -7.72 5.16
CA ILE A 25 -43.01 -6.43 5.27
C ILE A 25 -41.69 -6.60 6.07
N PHE A 26 -41.69 -7.48 7.10
CA PHE A 26 -40.50 -7.73 7.91
C PHE A 26 -39.41 -8.56 7.17
N SER A 27 -39.80 -9.36 6.15
CA SER A 27 -38.86 -10.15 5.35
C SER A 27 -38.11 -9.35 4.30
N ILE A 28 -38.52 -8.10 4.00
CA ILE A 28 -37.85 -7.25 2.99
C ILE A 28 -36.76 -6.34 3.59
N SER A 29 -36.65 -6.32 4.93
CA SER A 29 -35.63 -5.54 5.63
C SER A 29 -34.28 -6.27 5.70
N ALA A 30 -33.82 -6.89 4.63
CA ALA A 30 -32.42 -7.25 4.54
C ALA A 30 -31.62 -5.94 4.49
N PRO A 31 -30.69 -5.67 5.42
CA PRO A 31 -29.83 -4.51 5.30
C PRO A 31 -29.05 -4.66 3.99
N LEU A 32 -29.28 -3.75 3.04
CA LEU A 32 -28.39 -3.56 1.91
C LEU A 32 -27.04 -3.13 2.52
N ARG A 33 -26.22 -4.11 2.88
CA ARG A 33 -24.80 -3.88 3.14
C ARG A 33 -24.19 -3.58 1.78
N ALA A 34 -24.08 -2.32 1.43
CA ALA A 34 -23.17 -1.90 0.40
C ALA A 34 -21.79 -2.32 0.88
N GLU A 35 -21.28 -3.41 0.35
CA GLU A 35 -19.89 -3.83 0.54
C GLU A 35 -19.04 -2.82 -0.22
N TYR A 36 -18.71 -1.71 0.47
CA TYR A 36 -17.73 -0.77 0.00
C TYR A 36 -16.38 -1.49 0.04
N SER A 37 -16.06 -2.19 -1.03
CA SER A 37 -14.70 -2.65 -1.29
C SER A 37 -13.95 -1.45 -1.87
N PRO A 38 -13.08 -0.77 -1.11
CA PRO A 38 -12.24 0.25 -1.68
C PRO A 38 -11.35 -0.44 -2.70
N LYS A 39 -11.59 -0.17 -3.99
CA LYS A 39 -10.70 -0.57 -5.07
C LYS A 39 -9.35 0.07 -4.75
N GLN A 40 -8.42 -0.72 -4.22
CA GLN A 40 -7.06 -0.23 -3.98
C GLN A 40 -6.53 0.30 -5.31
N PRO A 41 -6.06 1.55 -5.37
CA PRO A 41 -5.47 2.07 -6.58
C PRO A 41 -4.26 1.19 -6.92
N SER A 42 -4.29 0.56 -8.09
CA SER A 42 -3.11 -0.13 -8.62
C SER A 42 -2.05 0.93 -8.87
N ILE A 43 -1.04 0.98 -7.99
CA ILE A 43 0.08 1.90 -8.14
C ILE A 43 0.88 1.43 -9.36
N ASN A 44 0.84 2.22 -10.43
CA ASN A 44 1.64 1.98 -11.61
C ASN A 44 3.00 2.67 -11.44
N LEU A 45 4.07 1.88 -11.40
CA LEU A 45 5.43 2.41 -11.22
C LEU A 45 5.85 3.39 -12.33
N ASN A 46 5.17 3.39 -13.48
CA ASN A 46 5.47 4.30 -14.59
C ASN A 46 4.92 5.73 -14.36
N ASP A 47 3.97 5.89 -13.45
CA ASP A 47 3.35 7.18 -13.15
C ASP A 47 4.09 7.92 -12.02
N ILE A 48 5.22 7.37 -11.56
CA ILE A 48 6.04 7.95 -10.49
C ILE A 48 6.99 8.99 -11.12
N GLU A 49 6.72 10.25 -10.85
CA GLU A 49 7.50 11.40 -11.35
C GLU A 49 8.61 11.85 -10.38
N SER A 50 8.55 11.40 -9.13
CA SER A 50 9.54 11.75 -8.09
C SER A 50 9.84 10.55 -7.20
N GLY A 51 10.90 10.63 -6.40
CA GLY A 51 11.22 9.57 -5.45
C GLY A 51 10.06 9.25 -4.51
N GLN A 52 9.58 8.01 -4.52
CA GLN A 52 8.45 7.53 -3.72
C GLN A 52 8.79 6.21 -3.04
N LEU A 53 8.43 6.06 -1.77
CA LEU A 53 8.53 4.80 -1.05
C LEU A 53 7.15 4.14 -0.99
N LEU A 54 7.05 2.96 -1.59
CA LEU A 54 5.88 2.09 -1.50
C LEU A 54 6.13 1.06 -0.40
N MET A 55 5.18 0.87 0.49
CA MET A 55 5.27 -0.10 1.58
C MET A 55 4.31 -1.25 1.37
N ARG A 56 4.79 -2.45 1.59
CA ARG A 56 4.00 -3.68 1.57
C ARG A 56 3.96 -4.29 2.96
N SER A 57 2.77 -4.48 3.47
CA SER A 57 2.49 -5.23 4.69
C SER A 57 1.50 -6.36 4.37
N GLY A 58 1.99 -7.59 4.31
CA GLY A 58 1.20 -8.71 3.78
C GLY A 58 0.82 -8.51 2.31
N ASN A 59 -0.48 -8.50 2.02
CA ASN A 59 -1.03 -8.27 0.67
C ASN A 59 -1.36 -6.79 0.38
N GLU A 60 -1.19 -5.92 1.36
CA GLU A 60 -1.51 -4.51 1.24
C GLU A 60 -0.29 -3.71 0.75
N LEU A 61 -0.50 -2.89 -0.28
CA LEU A 61 0.50 -1.97 -0.82
C LEU A 61 0.02 -0.54 -0.61
N SER A 62 0.81 0.28 0.05
CA SER A 62 0.50 1.68 0.33
C SER A 62 1.72 2.58 0.09
N SER A 63 1.50 3.86 -0.15
CA SER A 63 2.59 4.85 -0.18
C SER A 63 2.97 5.23 1.23
N ALA A 64 4.27 5.22 1.53
CA ALA A 64 4.79 5.78 2.76
C ALA A 64 4.60 7.30 2.79
N ILE A 65 4.46 7.85 3.98
CA ILE A 65 4.38 9.30 4.15
C ILE A 65 5.79 9.89 4.01
N LEU A 66 5.95 10.83 3.08
CA LEU A 66 7.16 11.61 2.91
C LEU A 66 7.18 12.74 3.95
N LEU A 67 8.18 12.74 4.81
CA LEU A 67 8.34 13.74 5.87
C LEU A 67 9.15 14.96 5.40
N SER A 68 10.19 14.73 4.60
CA SER A 68 11.05 15.80 4.09
C SER A 68 11.84 15.39 2.86
N THR A 69 12.16 16.36 2.03
CA THR A 69 13.12 16.24 0.92
C THR A 69 14.14 17.36 1.01
N ASP A 70 15.41 17.02 0.97
CA ASP A 70 16.54 17.95 0.85
C ASP A 70 17.30 17.64 -0.44
N ILE A 71 17.56 18.67 -1.25
CA ILE A 71 18.26 18.52 -2.53
C ILE A 71 19.47 19.45 -2.55
N LYS A 72 20.66 18.86 -2.80
CA LYS A 72 21.91 19.59 -2.97
C LYS A 72 22.44 19.37 -4.37
N ILE A 73 22.67 20.45 -5.11
CA ILE A 73 23.17 20.40 -6.48
C ILE A 73 24.51 21.12 -6.53
N ALA A 74 25.51 20.43 -7.02
CA ALA A 74 26.83 21.00 -7.32
C ALA A 74 27.05 20.93 -8.84
N VAL A 75 27.36 22.07 -9.45
CA VAL A 75 27.62 22.19 -10.89
C VAL A 75 29.08 22.53 -11.13
N ALA A 76 29.74 21.79 -12.00
CA ALA A 76 31.12 22.00 -12.41
C ALA A 76 31.26 21.82 -13.94
N GLY A 77 31.46 22.92 -14.65
CA GLY A 77 31.50 22.89 -16.12
C GLY A 77 30.20 22.37 -16.72
N SER A 78 30.30 21.32 -17.53
CA SER A 78 29.17 20.65 -18.17
C SER A 78 28.54 19.53 -17.34
N SER A 79 29.04 19.31 -16.13
CA SER A 79 28.58 18.22 -15.25
C SER A 79 27.90 18.75 -14.02
N SER A 80 26.91 18.04 -13.51
CA SER A 80 26.29 18.32 -12.21
C SER A 80 26.19 17.05 -11.36
N ARG A 81 26.34 17.21 -10.04
CA ARG A 81 26.06 16.18 -9.05
C ARG A 81 24.89 16.62 -8.19
N THR A 82 23.88 15.78 -8.13
CA THR A 82 22.68 16.02 -7.30
C THR A 82 22.63 14.98 -6.19
N ILE A 83 22.50 15.43 -4.95
CA ILE A 83 22.23 14.59 -3.78
C ILE A 83 20.80 14.87 -3.36
N VAL A 84 19.96 13.84 -3.41
CA VAL A 84 18.57 13.88 -2.94
C VAL A 84 18.47 13.08 -1.65
N SER A 85 18.08 13.74 -0.56
CA SER A 85 17.85 13.11 0.74
C SER A 85 16.37 13.18 1.07
N GLN A 86 15.72 12.03 1.22
CA GLN A 86 14.30 11.92 1.54
C GLN A 86 14.10 11.16 2.84
N ARG A 87 13.15 11.59 3.65
CA ARG A 87 12.72 10.89 4.87
C ARG A 87 11.29 10.42 4.71
N PHE A 88 11.08 9.17 5.00
CA PHE A 88 9.77 8.53 5.02
C PHE A 88 9.51 7.94 6.41
N ILE A 89 8.25 7.60 6.69
CA ILE A 89 7.86 6.94 7.92
C ILE A 89 6.89 5.79 7.63
N ASN A 90 7.11 4.67 8.32
CA ASN A 90 6.12 3.60 8.40
C ASN A 90 5.11 3.95 9.49
N THR A 91 3.93 4.42 9.11
CA THR A 91 2.83 4.71 10.05
C THR A 91 1.98 3.47 10.38
N GLY A 92 2.26 2.32 9.75
CA GLY A 92 1.60 1.06 10.05
C GLY A 92 2.01 0.51 11.43
N LEU A 93 1.22 -0.43 11.93
CA LEU A 93 1.45 -1.11 13.22
C LEU A 93 2.29 -2.38 13.06
N THR A 94 2.65 -2.74 11.84
CA THR A 94 3.36 -3.98 11.49
C THR A 94 4.64 -3.68 10.71
N TRP A 95 5.55 -4.65 10.73
CA TRP A 95 6.75 -4.63 9.90
C TRP A 95 6.37 -4.63 8.42
N ALA A 96 7.06 -3.85 7.62
CA ALA A 96 6.80 -3.70 6.20
C ALA A 96 8.06 -3.92 5.35
N GLU A 97 7.83 -4.30 4.09
CA GLU A 97 8.84 -4.22 3.04
C GLU A 97 8.65 -2.92 2.26
N GLY A 98 9.74 -2.20 2.00
CA GLY A 98 9.72 -0.99 1.20
C GLY A 98 10.21 -1.25 -0.22
N VAL A 99 9.61 -0.55 -1.18
CA VAL A 99 10.15 -0.41 -2.53
C VAL A 99 10.26 1.08 -2.80
N TYR A 100 11.47 1.61 -2.71
CA TYR A 100 11.75 2.98 -3.09
C TYR A 100 11.94 3.05 -4.61
N VAL A 101 11.14 3.86 -5.26
CA VAL A 101 11.15 4.06 -6.71
C VAL A 101 11.61 5.48 -6.99
N PHE A 102 12.59 5.64 -7.87
CA PHE A 102 13.08 6.96 -8.24
C PHE A 102 13.41 7.03 -9.73
N PRO A 103 12.81 7.99 -10.44
CA PRO A 103 13.16 8.30 -11.80
C PRO A 103 14.43 9.16 -11.84
N ILE A 104 15.26 8.95 -12.86
CA ILE A 104 16.40 9.82 -13.18
C ILE A 104 16.29 10.35 -14.59
N GLY A 105 16.97 11.43 -14.89
CA GLY A 105 17.07 11.94 -16.27
C GLY A 105 17.79 10.94 -17.19
N GLU A 106 17.50 11.00 -18.49
CA GLU A 106 18.06 10.07 -19.49
C GLU A 106 19.60 10.10 -19.55
N ASN A 107 20.21 11.24 -19.22
CA ASN A 107 21.66 11.44 -19.21
C ASN A 107 22.25 11.40 -17.78
N ALA A 108 21.53 10.85 -16.82
CA ALA A 108 21.96 10.76 -15.45
C ALA A 108 22.30 9.32 -15.08
N ALA A 109 23.21 9.15 -14.10
CA ALA A 109 23.56 7.87 -13.52
C ALA A 109 23.54 7.97 -12.00
N VAL A 110 23.14 6.89 -11.34
CA VAL A 110 23.22 6.77 -9.88
C VAL A 110 24.59 6.20 -9.54
N ASP A 111 25.38 6.95 -8.78
CA ASP A 111 26.70 6.52 -8.32
C ASP A 111 26.68 5.99 -6.88
N THR A 112 25.76 6.48 -6.07
CA THR A 112 25.72 6.15 -4.65
C THR A 112 24.26 6.10 -4.17
N LEU A 113 23.95 5.07 -3.39
CA LEU A 113 22.74 5.02 -2.59
C LEU A 113 23.11 4.77 -1.13
N LYS A 114 22.61 5.61 -0.24
CA LYS A 114 22.73 5.43 1.21
C LYS A 114 21.35 5.37 1.82
N LEU A 115 21.15 4.43 2.72
CA LEU A 115 19.87 4.23 3.39
C LEU A 115 20.09 4.21 4.90
N ARG A 116 19.21 4.87 5.64
CA ARG A 116 19.16 4.79 7.10
C ARG A 116 17.78 4.27 7.53
N ILE A 117 17.77 3.21 8.33
CA ILE A 117 16.55 2.63 8.91
C ILE A 117 16.77 2.56 10.42
N GLY A 118 16.05 3.39 11.19
CA GLY A 118 16.36 3.60 12.59
C GLY A 118 17.80 4.07 12.77
N ASP A 119 18.59 3.37 13.57
CA ASP A 119 19.99 3.70 13.85
C ASP A 119 21.00 3.04 12.89
N ARG A 120 20.52 2.27 11.92
CA ARG A 120 21.39 1.55 10.99
C ARG A 120 21.58 2.28 9.68
N PHE A 121 22.83 2.33 9.24
CA PHE A 121 23.21 2.80 7.92
C PHE A 121 23.52 1.64 7.00
N ILE A 122 23.01 1.69 5.79
CA ILE A 122 23.24 0.71 4.73
C ILE A 122 23.81 1.48 3.53
N ASP A 123 25.04 1.16 3.16
CA ASP A 123 25.62 1.61 1.90
C ASP A 123 25.21 0.63 0.80
N GLY A 124 24.48 1.15 -0.19
CA GLY A 124 24.11 0.39 -1.37
C GLY A 124 25.33 0.09 -2.24
N LYS A 125 25.79 -1.15 -2.23
CA LYS A 125 26.82 -1.62 -3.16
C LYS A 125 26.17 -2.07 -4.45
N ILE A 126 26.62 -1.55 -5.58
CA ILE A 126 26.23 -2.07 -6.89
C ILE A 126 26.88 -3.44 -7.04
N LYS A 127 26.08 -4.49 -7.07
CA LYS A 127 26.50 -5.87 -7.28
C LYS A 127 25.78 -6.46 -8.47
N GLU A 128 26.33 -7.53 -9.03
CA GLU A 128 25.64 -8.27 -10.07
C GLU A 128 24.24 -8.73 -9.57
N LYS A 129 23.24 -8.63 -10.45
CA LYS A 129 21.82 -8.76 -10.09
C LYS A 129 21.48 -10.06 -9.35
N LEU A 130 22.08 -11.18 -9.77
CA LEU A 130 21.83 -12.48 -9.14
C LEU A 130 22.44 -12.57 -7.74
N GLU A 131 23.69 -12.13 -7.58
CA GLU A 131 24.37 -12.12 -6.28
C GLU A 131 23.68 -11.20 -5.29
N ALA A 132 23.27 -10.01 -5.74
CA ALA A 132 22.56 -9.03 -4.91
C ALA A 132 21.21 -9.58 -4.41
N ARG A 133 20.48 -10.31 -5.25
CA ARG A 133 19.18 -10.93 -4.87
C ARG A 133 19.36 -12.01 -3.80
N VAL A 134 20.34 -12.90 -3.95
CA VAL A 134 20.63 -13.96 -2.96
C VAL A 134 20.97 -13.35 -1.59
N ILE A 135 21.82 -12.33 -1.56
CA ILE A 135 22.20 -11.64 -0.32
C ILE A 135 21.00 -10.98 0.33
N TYR A 136 20.13 -10.32 -0.47
CA TYR A 136 18.94 -9.65 0.01
C TYR A 136 17.96 -10.62 0.64
N GLU A 137 17.60 -11.72 -0.03
CA GLU A 137 16.64 -12.71 0.47
C GLU A 137 17.16 -13.39 1.75
N LYS A 138 18.44 -13.67 1.84
CA LYS A 138 19.07 -14.22 3.05
C LYS A 138 18.97 -13.25 4.23
N ALA A 139 19.34 -11.99 4.03
CA ALA A 139 19.32 -11.00 5.09
C ALA A 139 17.86 -10.72 5.55
N LYS A 140 16.91 -10.70 4.62
CA LYS A 140 15.48 -10.56 4.91
C LYS A 140 14.96 -11.71 5.78
N ALA A 141 15.28 -12.96 5.41
CA ALA A 141 14.88 -14.16 6.16
C ALA A 141 15.47 -14.19 7.59
N GLU A 142 16.66 -13.61 7.77
CA GLU A 142 17.32 -13.47 9.07
C GLU A 142 16.77 -12.28 9.90
N GLY A 143 15.73 -11.58 9.44
CA GLY A 143 15.19 -10.39 10.10
C GLY A 143 16.14 -9.18 10.07
N LYS A 144 17.17 -9.21 9.24
CA LYS A 144 18.09 -8.09 9.06
C LYS A 144 17.52 -7.05 8.11
N LYS A 145 17.81 -5.78 8.36
CA LYS A 145 17.50 -4.70 7.41
C LYS A 145 18.42 -4.86 6.20
N ALA A 146 17.83 -4.96 5.02
CA ALA A 146 18.52 -5.17 3.76
C ALA A 146 17.96 -4.28 2.66
N SER A 147 18.74 -4.02 1.63
CA SER A 147 18.39 -3.20 0.49
C SER A 147 18.93 -3.83 -0.80
N LEU A 148 18.11 -3.82 -1.83
CA LEU A 148 18.45 -4.31 -3.17
C LEU A 148 18.05 -3.26 -4.21
N ILE A 149 19.02 -2.79 -4.99
CA ILE A 149 18.81 -1.85 -6.09
C ILE A 149 18.68 -2.64 -7.40
N GLU A 150 17.61 -2.38 -8.13
CA GLU A 150 17.37 -2.92 -9.46
C GLU A 150 17.03 -1.79 -10.43
N GLN A 151 17.61 -1.83 -11.63
CA GLN A 151 17.20 -0.97 -12.74
C GLN A 151 16.08 -1.65 -13.50
N GLN A 152 14.88 -1.09 -13.44
CA GLN A 152 13.71 -1.65 -14.12
C GLN A 152 13.63 -1.20 -15.58
N LYS A 153 14.03 0.06 -15.85
CA LYS A 153 14.13 0.70 -17.15
C LYS A 153 15.34 1.62 -17.17
N PRO A 154 15.79 2.12 -18.33
CA PRO A 154 16.97 3.00 -18.40
C PRO A 154 16.94 4.19 -17.45
N ASN A 155 15.75 4.72 -17.17
CA ASN A 155 15.54 5.91 -16.34
C ASN A 155 14.74 5.65 -15.04
N LEU A 156 14.48 4.38 -14.66
CA LEU A 156 13.71 4.03 -13.48
C LEU A 156 14.45 3.02 -12.63
N PHE A 157 14.84 3.45 -11.44
CA PHE A 157 15.49 2.60 -10.45
C PHE A 157 14.53 2.25 -9.32
N THR A 158 14.62 1.02 -8.86
CA THR A 158 13.92 0.57 -7.67
C THR A 158 14.92 0.07 -6.63
N ASN A 159 14.66 0.39 -5.39
CA ASN A 159 15.42 -0.11 -4.25
C ASN A 159 14.49 -0.84 -3.29
N LYS A 160 14.66 -2.14 -3.16
CA LYS A 160 13.91 -2.97 -2.21
C LYS A 160 14.55 -2.89 -0.84
N ILE A 161 13.73 -2.65 0.15
CA ILE A 161 14.13 -2.45 1.54
C ILE A 161 13.36 -3.46 2.39
N ALA A 162 14.07 -4.27 3.16
CA ALA A 162 13.44 -5.24 4.04
C ALA A 162 13.39 -4.75 5.49
N ASN A 163 12.37 -5.22 6.21
CA ASN A 163 12.27 -5.10 7.66
C ASN A 163 12.28 -3.64 8.17
N ILE A 164 11.31 -2.84 7.68
CA ILE A 164 11.03 -1.49 8.19
C ILE A 164 10.01 -1.64 9.33
N GLY A 165 10.41 -1.30 10.54
CA GLY A 165 9.55 -1.40 11.72
C GLY A 165 8.50 -0.28 11.80
N PRO A 166 7.47 -0.45 12.63
CA PRO A 166 6.52 0.61 12.97
C PRO A 166 7.25 1.86 13.49
N GLY A 167 6.91 3.03 12.96
CA GLY A 167 7.51 4.32 13.34
C GLY A 167 8.92 4.59 12.80
N GLU A 168 9.49 3.69 12.03
CA GLU A 168 10.80 3.87 11.36
C GLU A 168 10.71 4.58 10.02
#